data_b6d06540c106b880f0fbdd34f9d394c0
#
_entry.id   b6d06540c106b880f0fbdd34f9d394c0
#
_cell.length_a   1.000
_cell.length_b   1.000
_cell.length_c   1.000
_cell.angle_alpha   90.00
_cell.angle_beta   90.00
_cell.angle_gamma   90.00
#
_symmetry.space_group_name_H-M   'P 1'
#
loop_
_entity.id
_entity.type
_entity.pdbx_description
1 polymer ?
#
loop_
_entity_poly.entity_id
_entity_poly.type
_entity_poly.pdbx_seq_one_letter_code
_entity_poly.pdbx_strand_id
1 'polypeptide(L)'
;MSAERRGAGMRKFSDIIGQKAIIEHLYNALRTGSISHAYILSGDAGSGRKTIASIFAAALQCEDLQEEETEEPEQVMSGTGRQAPRMRKKKLLEPCGRCLSCIQAQSGNQPDIITISHEKPNSISVGEIRRMRADLQIKPYSNARKVYIIPDAEKLTIQAQNALLKTLEEPPEYAVIILIANGLSAFLPTILSRCVVLQTRAVEEAQIARFLQREKELPEDQAMIPARFAGGNPGQALLLMDDKEFLELRDRTVDFLAHLSRSDAVQISEFSSGIDAGRRDEVLSFVLMWFRDVLLYHSTQNSGNLIFQEDIQYIIEAAGMLGYERLGRILDEIDTASRRLRSNVAADSVFEIMFLKIRQQYRRRA
;
A
#
# COMPACT_ATOMS: atom_id res chain seq x y z
N MET A 1 -13.00 2.19 15.62
CA MET A 1 -13.96 3.29 15.36
C MET A 1 -13.40 4.05 14.16
N SER A 2 -14.04 3.89 13.01
CA SER A 2 -13.60 4.49 11.75
C SER A 2 -13.86 5.99 11.77
N ALA A 3 -12.80 6.79 11.52
CA ALA A 3 -12.90 8.24 11.34
C ALA A 3 -13.93 8.56 10.25
N GLU A 4 -14.97 9.26 10.62
CA GLU A 4 -16.00 9.80 9.74
C GLU A 4 -15.36 10.75 8.73
N ARG A 5 -15.20 10.30 7.49
CA ARG A 5 -14.84 11.18 6.37
C ARG A 5 -16.10 11.91 5.92
N ARG A 6 -16.32 13.11 6.46
CA ARG A 6 -17.30 14.04 5.93
C ARG A 6 -16.80 14.57 4.59
N GLY A 7 -17.57 14.37 3.51
CA GLY A 7 -17.48 15.15 2.29
C GLY A 7 -16.71 14.57 1.11
N ALA A 8 -16.21 13.33 1.13
CA ALA A 8 -15.61 12.73 -0.06
C ALA A 8 -16.72 12.18 -0.98
N GLY A 9 -16.75 12.61 -2.24
CA GLY A 9 -17.58 12.02 -3.29
C GLY A 9 -17.33 10.51 -3.43
N MET A 10 -18.16 9.82 -4.20
CA MET A 10 -17.99 8.39 -4.46
C MET A 10 -16.61 8.13 -5.07
N ARG A 11 -15.87 7.16 -4.53
CA ARG A 11 -14.57 6.75 -5.08
C ARG A 11 -14.75 6.10 -6.45
N LYS A 12 -13.78 6.37 -7.34
CA LYS A 12 -13.74 5.92 -8.73
C LYS A 12 -12.53 5.02 -8.98
N PHE A 13 -12.51 4.29 -10.10
CA PHE A 13 -11.32 3.54 -10.52
C PHE A 13 -10.12 4.44 -10.76
N SER A 14 -10.35 5.68 -11.21
CA SER A 14 -9.32 6.71 -11.38
C SER A 14 -8.63 7.13 -10.07
N ASP A 15 -9.25 6.88 -8.91
CA ASP A 15 -8.66 7.12 -7.60
C ASP A 15 -7.70 6.00 -7.14
N ILE A 16 -7.77 4.84 -7.81
CA ILE A 16 -6.90 3.69 -7.49
C ILE A 16 -5.53 3.90 -8.13
N ILE A 17 -4.49 3.84 -7.30
CA ILE A 17 -3.12 3.97 -7.76
C ILE A 17 -2.46 2.61 -8.00
N GLY A 18 -1.66 2.53 -9.06
CA GLY A 18 -0.73 1.41 -9.31
C GLY A 18 -1.33 0.09 -9.77
N GLN A 19 -2.67 -0.11 -9.75
CA GLN A 19 -3.32 -1.40 -10.03
C GLN A 19 -3.85 -1.49 -11.47
N LYS A 20 -3.06 -1.04 -12.45
CA LYS A 20 -3.47 -0.89 -13.86
C LYS A 20 -4.09 -2.15 -14.46
N ALA A 21 -3.46 -3.30 -14.28
CA ALA A 21 -3.93 -4.57 -14.87
C ALA A 21 -5.31 -4.99 -14.32
N ILE A 22 -5.56 -4.77 -13.01
CA ILE A 22 -6.85 -5.06 -12.39
C ILE A 22 -7.91 -4.11 -12.95
N ILE A 23 -7.62 -2.81 -12.98
CA ILE A 23 -8.54 -1.78 -13.49
C ILE A 23 -8.89 -2.05 -14.95
N GLU A 24 -7.90 -2.41 -15.79
CA GLU A 24 -8.13 -2.76 -17.21
C GLU A 24 -9.03 -3.98 -17.38
N HIS A 25 -8.80 -5.01 -16.57
CA HIS A 25 -9.63 -6.21 -16.60
C HIS A 25 -11.08 -5.87 -16.26
N LEU A 26 -11.30 -5.13 -15.15
CA LEU A 26 -12.64 -4.76 -14.70
C LEU A 26 -13.32 -3.78 -15.67
N TYR A 27 -12.60 -2.82 -16.24
CA TYR A 27 -13.08 -1.93 -17.29
C TYR A 27 -13.56 -2.72 -18.51
N ASN A 28 -12.74 -3.67 -19.02
CA ASN A 28 -13.11 -4.48 -20.16
C ASN A 28 -14.35 -5.35 -19.86
N ALA A 29 -14.44 -5.93 -18.66
CA ALA A 29 -15.60 -6.69 -18.24
C ALA A 29 -16.88 -5.83 -18.24
N LEU A 30 -16.82 -4.61 -17.69
CA LEU A 30 -17.94 -3.66 -17.69
C LEU A 30 -18.32 -3.23 -19.13
N ARG A 31 -17.34 -2.87 -19.95
CA ARG A 31 -17.55 -2.40 -21.33
C ARG A 31 -18.15 -3.46 -22.22
N THR A 32 -17.74 -4.71 -22.11
CA THR A 32 -18.24 -5.81 -22.95
C THR A 32 -19.47 -6.51 -22.38
N GLY A 33 -19.84 -6.20 -21.13
CA GLY A 33 -20.88 -6.92 -20.41
C GLY A 33 -20.49 -8.34 -19.98
N SER A 34 -19.24 -8.77 -20.25
CA SER A 34 -18.73 -10.11 -19.93
C SER A 34 -18.23 -10.16 -18.48
N ILE A 35 -19.17 -10.05 -17.54
CA ILE A 35 -18.85 -10.09 -16.10
C ILE A 35 -18.75 -11.55 -15.66
N SER A 36 -17.60 -11.92 -15.06
CA SER A 36 -17.48 -13.24 -14.44
C SER A 36 -18.35 -13.35 -13.19
N HIS A 37 -18.84 -14.55 -12.91
CA HIS A 37 -19.63 -14.85 -11.73
C HIS A 37 -18.82 -14.82 -10.43
N ALA A 38 -17.46 -14.95 -10.49
CA ALA A 38 -16.61 -14.94 -9.31
C ALA A 38 -15.23 -14.32 -9.56
N TYR A 39 -14.79 -13.49 -8.63
CA TYR A 39 -13.48 -12.86 -8.60
C TYR A 39 -12.78 -13.10 -7.27
N ILE A 40 -11.47 -13.22 -7.29
CA ILE A 40 -10.61 -13.19 -6.10
C ILE A 40 -9.69 -11.98 -6.21
N LEU A 41 -9.83 -11.01 -5.32
CA LEU A 41 -8.92 -9.90 -5.15
C LEU A 41 -7.90 -10.27 -4.07
N SER A 42 -6.68 -10.60 -4.46
CA SER A 42 -5.62 -11.03 -3.53
C SER A 42 -4.48 -10.02 -3.41
N GLY A 43 -3.78 -10.02 -2.28
CA GLY A 43 -2.63 -9.18 -1.97
C GLY A 43 -2.63 -8.67 -0.54
N ASP A 44 -1.70 -7.81 -0.16
CA ASP A 44 -1.53 -7.35 1.22
C ASP A 44 -2.68 -6.46 1.71
N ALA A 45 -2.91 -6.48 3.03
CA ALA A 45 -3.84 -5.54 3.65
C ALA A 45 -3.39 -4.09 3.38
N GLY A 46 -4.32 -3.21 2.98
CA GLY A 46 -3.97 -1.83 2.60
C GLY A 46 -3.67 -1.62 1.10
N SER A 47 -3.51 -2.67 0.29
CA SER A 47 -3.23 -2.56 -1.15
C SER A 47 -4.40 -2.06 -2.02
N GLY A 48 -5.52 -1.67 -1.40
CA GLY A 48 -6.70 -1.13 -2.11
C GLY A 48 -7.75 -2.15 -2.54
N ARG A 49 -7.60 -3.44 -2.23
CA ARG A 49 -8.53 -4.52 -2.63
C ARG A 49 -9.98 -4.25 -2.25
N LYS A 50 -10.24 -3.84 -0.99
CA LYS A 50 -11.59 -3.52 -0.51
C LYS A 50 -12.19 -2.34 -1.29
N THR A 51 -11.37 -1.35 -1.59
CA THR A 51 -11.78 -0.17 -2.37
C THR A 51 -12.12 -0.58 -3.81
N ILE A 52 -11.28 -1.39 -4.46
CA ILE A 52 -11.54 -1.92 -5.81
C ILE A 52 -12.84 -2.72 -5.84
N ALA A 53 -13.03 -3.63 -4.87
CA ALA A 53 -14.27 -4.42 -4.75
C ALA A 53 -15.52 -3.54 -4.62
N SER A 54 -15.46 -2.50 -3.77
CA SER A 54 -16.59 -1.59 -3.55
C SER A 54 -16.90 -0.75 -4.79
N ILE A 55 -15.88 -0.22 -5.48
CA ILE A 55 -16.05 0.54 -6.72
C ILE A 55 -16.65 -0.37 -7.82
N PHE A 56 -16.13 -1.59 -7.97
CA PHE A 56 -16.62 -2.53 -8.96
C PHE A 56 -18.08 -2.94 -8.67
N ALA A 57 -18.41 -3.24 -7.41
CA ALA A 57 -19.78 -3.53 -7.00
C ALA A 57 -20.72 -2.36 -7.30
N ALA A 58 -20.30 -1.12 -7.00
CA ALA A 58 -21.07 0.07 -7.32
C ALA A 58 -21.23 0.30 -8.84
N ALA A 59 -20.19 0.03 -9.62
CA ALA A 59 -20.27 0.12 -11.08
C ALA A 59 -21.25 -0.91 -11.66
N LEU A 60 -21.30 -2.14 -11.11
CA LEU A 60 -22.25 -3.17 -11.51
C LEU A 60 -23.72 -2.81 -11.20
N GLN A 61 -23.93 -1.91 -10.24
CA GLN A 61 -25.26 -1.43 -9.83
C GLN A 61 -25.60 -0.05 -10.41
N CYS A 62 -24.65 0.60 -11.08
CA CYS A 62 -24.84 1.96 -11.59
C CYS A 62 -25.80 1.97 -12.78
N GLU A 63 -26.80 2.86 -12.74
CA GLU A 63 -27.79 3.03 -13.81
C GLU A 63 -27.22 3.80 -15.02
N ASP A 64 -26.16 4.59 -14.81
CA ASP A 64 -25.58 5.48 -15.82
C ASP A 64 -24.07 5.54 -15.66
N LEU A 65 -23.37 4.47 -16.13
CA LEU A 65 -21.90 4.44 -16.12
C LEU A 65 -21.35 5.56 -17.01
N GLN A 66 -20.41 6.34 -16.46
CA GLN A 66 -19.77 7.45 -17.16
C GLN A 66 -18.43 7.01 -17.76
N GLU A 67 -18.20 7.34 -19.02
CA GLU A 67 -16.88 7.14 -19.64
C GLU A 67 -16.01 8.37 -19.33
N GLU A 68 -15.00 8.22 -18.48
CA GLU A 68 -14.07 9.30 -18.13
C GLU A 68 -12.70 9.07 -18.79
N GLU A 69 -12.12 10.13 -19.34
CA GLU A 69 -10.74 10.10 -19.83
C GLU A 69 -9.77 10.43 -18.71
N THR A 70 -8.83 9.53 -18.47
CA THR A 70 -7.71 9.72 -17.52
C THR A 70 -6.41 9.80 -18.28
N GLU A 71 -5.49 10.64 -17.82
CA GLU A 71 -4.14 10.72 -18.38
C GLU A 71 -3.18 9.90 -17.52
N GLU A 72 -2.51 8.93 -18.15
CA GLU A 72 -1.47 8.12 -17.51
C GLU A 72 -0.11 8.37 -18.20
N PRO A 73 0.99 8.45 -17.41
CA PRO A 73 2.32 8.49 -17.99
C PRO A 73 2.62 7.16 -18.70
N GLU A 74 3.00 7.25 -19.97
CA GLU A 74 3.42 6.10 -20.76
C GLU A 74 4.82 5.66 -20.29
N GLN A 75 4.97 4.39 -19.91
CA GLN A 75 6.29 3.79 -19.66
C GLN A 75 6.98 3.58 -21.01
N VAL A 76 7.70 4.59 -21.49
CA VAL A 76 8.60 4.42 -22.61
C VAL A 76 9.86 3.74 -22.07
N MET A 77 10.12 2.51 -22.45
CA MET A 77 11.44 1.88 -22.30
C MET A 77 12.42 2.70 -23.16
N SER A 78 13.04 3.71 -22.56
CA SER A 78 14.00 4.58 -23.25
C SER A 78 15.39 3.97 -23.19
N GLY A 79 15.91 3.63 -24.35
CA GLY A 79 17.34 3.77 -24.60
C GLY A 79 17.68 5.27 -24.54
N THR A 80 18.64 5.59 -23.69
CA THR A 80 19.43 6.84 -23.62
C THR A 80 18.79 8.10 -24.23
N GLY A 81 18.09 8.89 -23.43
CA GLY A 81 17.66 10.24 -23.77
C GLY A 81 16.53 10.72 -22.86
N ARG A 82 16.76 11.84 -22.13
CA ARG A 82 15.74 12.54 -21.33
C ARG A 82 14.60 13.03 -22.24
N GLN A 83 13.58 12.24 -22.42
CA GLN A 83 12.31 12.72 -22.99
C GLN A 83 11.29 12.82 -21.86
N ALA A 84 10.54 13.93 -21.85
CA ALA A 84 9.41 14.09 -20.94
C ALA A 84 8.43 12.91 -21.13
N PRO A 85 7.84 12.36 -20.04
CA PRO A 85 6.90 11.25 -20.15
C PRO A 85 5.73 11.66 -21.03
N ARG A 86 5.47 10.89 -22.09
CA ARG A 86 4.27 11.08 -22.91
C ARG A 86 3.07 10.66 -22.09
N MET A 87 2.07 11.52 -21.98
CA MET A 87 0.80 11.21 -21.33
C MET A 87 -0.10 10.49 -22.33
N ARG A 88 -0.58 9.29 -21.99
CA ARG A 88 -1.56 8.53 -22.77
C ARG A 88 -2.95 8.73 -22.17
N LYS A 89 -3.90 9.11 -23.01
CA LYS A 89 -5.31 9.15 -22.63
C LYS A 89 -5.87 7.73 -22.54
N LYS A 90 -6.49 7.41 -21.42
CA LYS A 90 -7.17 6.14 -21.16
C LYS A 90 -8.61 6.43 -20.78
N LYS A 91 -9.53 5.65 -21.33
CA LYS A 91 -10.93 5.72 -20.96
C LYS A 91 -11.25 4.69 -19.89
N LEU A 92 -12.00 5.08 -18.87
CA LEU A 92 -12.51 4.22 -17.82
C LEU A 92 -14.03 4.38 -17.71
N LEU A 93 -14.71 3.27 -17.39
CA LEU A 93 -16.13 3.31 -17.05
C LEU A 93 -16.23 3.46 -15.52
N GLU A 94 -16.74 4.60 -15.11
CA GLU A 94 -16.85 4.99 -13.71
C GLU A 94 -18.29 4.98 -13.25
N PRO A 95 -18.58 4.61 -11.99
CA PRO A 95 -19.89 4.80 -11.41
C PRO A 95 -20.23 6.31 -11.36
N CYS A 96 -21.44 6.68 -11.77
CA CYS A 96 -21.82 8.09 -11.92
C CYS A 96 -21.84 8.90 -10.60
N GLY A 97 -21.91 8.22 -9.44
CA GLY A 97 -21.92 8.84 -8.11
C GLY A 97 -23.21 9.60 -7.74
N ARG A 98 -24.18 9.71 -8.66
CA ARG A 98 -25.39 10.54 -8.49
C ARG A 98 -26.72 9.77 -8.59
N CYS A 99 -26.76 8.58 -9.20
CA CYS A 99 -27.97 7.76 -9.23
C CYS A 99 -28.24 7.16 -7.83
N LEU A 100 -29.47 6.71 -7.61
CA LEU A 100 -29.87 6.16 -6.31
C LEU A 100 -28.99 4.98 -5.89
N SER A 101 -28.68 4.08 -6.82
CA SER A 101 -27.81 2.92 -6.57
C SER A 101 -26.40 3.32 -6.14
N CYS A 102 -25.81 4.35 -6.75
CA CYS A 102 -24.49 4.87 -6.37
C CYS A 102 -24.50 5.50 -4.96
N ILE A 103 -25.53 6.32 -4.65
CA ILE A 103 -25.69 6.94 -3.32
C ILE A 103 -25.86 5.86 -2.24
N GLN A 104 -26.68 4.84 -2.52
CA GLN A 104 -26.86 3.70 -1.61
C GLN A 104 -25.59 2.86 -1.46
N ALA A 105 -24.85 2.62 -2.54
CA ALA A 105 -23.59 1.90 -2.49
C ALA A 105 -22.54 2.65 -1.64
N GLN A 106 -22.47 3.98 -1.77
CA GLN A 106 -21.56 4.82 -0.97
C GLN A 106 -21.90 4.78 0.52
N SER A 107 -23.19 4.78 0.86
CA SER A 107 -23.67 4.70 2.25
C SER A 107 -23.68 3.27 2.82
N GLY A 108 -23.39 2.24 2.00
CA GLY A 108 -23.44 0.83 2.41
C GLY A 108 -24.85 0.26 2.52
N ASN A 109 -25.86 0.96 1.97
CA ASN A 109 -27.28 0.61 2.06
C ASN A 109 -27.89 0.06 0.75
N GLN A 110 -27.05 -0.25 -0.25
CA GLN A 110 -27.52 -0.83 -1.51
C GLN A 110 -27.93 -2.30 -1.29
N PRO A 111 -29.23 -2.66 -1.47
CA PRO A 111 -29.73 -3.98 -1.07
C PRO A 111 -29.15 -5.13 -1.89
N ASP A 112 -28.70 -4.86 -3.12
CA ASP A 112 -28.10 -5.87 -4.00
C ASP A 112 -26.57 -5.93 -3.90
N ILE A 113 -25.94 -5.17 -2.96
CA ILE A 113 -24.53 -5.30 -2.58
C ILE A 113 -24.46 -5.81 -1.16
N ILE A 114 -24.13 -7.08 -0.99
CA ILE A 114 -24.17 -7.77 0.29
C ILE A 114 -22.75 -8.11 0.73
N THR A 115 -22.32 -7.52 1.85
CA THR A 115 -21.04 -7.89 2.47
C THR A 115 -21.27 -8.94 3.53
N ILE A 116 -20.58 -10.08 3.39
CA ILE A 116 -20.66 -11.17 4.36
C ILE A 116 -19.83 -10.79 5.58
N SER A 117 -20.49 -10.63 6.71
CA SER A 117 -19.86 -10.39 8.01
C SER A 117 -19.41 -11.71 8.66
N HIS A 118 -18.35 -11.65 9.44
CA HIS A 118 -17.86 -12.79 10.20
C HIS A 118 -18.52 -12.81 11.58
N GLU A 119 -19.14 -13.91 11.96
CA GLU A 119 -19.61 -14.14 13.34
C GLU A 119 -18.41 -14.35 14.29
N LYS A 120 -17.34 -14.98 13.79
CA LYS A 120 -16.09 -15.24 14.53
C LYS A 120 -14.93 -14.47 13.90
N PRO A 121 -14.07 -13.80 14.66
CA PRO A 121 -12.98 -12.98 14.12
C PRO A 121 -12.01 -13.71 13.18
N ASN A 122 -11.80 -15.02 13.43
CA ASN A 122 -10.75 -15.81 12.76
C ASN A 122 -11.28 -16.87 11.81
N SER A 123 -12.60 -16.99 11.56
CA SER A 123 -13.13 -18.01 10.65
C SER A 123 -14.48 -17.61 10.07
N ILE A 124 -14.68 -17.94 8.79
CA ILE A 124 -15.97 -17.89 8.10
C ILE A 124 -16.51 -19.31 8.04
N SER A 125 -17.63 -19.53 8.72
CA SER A 125 -18.23 -20.86 8.86
C SER A 125 -19.05 -21.28 7.65
N VAL A 126 -19.34 -22.56 7.55
CA VAL A 126 -20.26 -23.10 6.52
C VAL A 126 -21.68 -22.52 6.66
N GLY A 127 -22.09 -22.13 7.88
CA GLY A 127 -23.41 -21.53 8.15
C GLY A 127 -23.59 -20.21 7.42
N GLU A 128 -22.57 -19.34 7.44
CA GLU A 128 -22.58 -18.04 6.75
C GLU A 128 -22.70 -18.22 5.22
N ILE A 129 -21.96 -19.15 4.66
CA ILE A 129 -22.01 -19.47 3.22
C ILE A 129 -23.37 -20.10 2.83
N ARG A 130 -23.95 -20.92 3.70
CA ARG A 130 -25.29 -21.48 3.46
C ARG A 130 -26.37 -20.39 3.46
N ARG A 131 -26.30 -19.41 4.39
CA ARG A 131 -27.21 -18.24 4.39
C ARG A 131 -27.06 -17.43 3.11
N MET A 132 -25.84 -17.12 2.70
CA MET A 132 -25.56 -16.46 1.43
C MET A 132 -26.17 -17.22 0.25
N ARG A 133 -26.02 -18.54 0.19
CA ARG A 133 -26.60 -19.38 -0.87
C ARG A 133 -28.14 -19.37 -0.87
N ALA A 134 -28.76 -19.35 0.29
CA ALA A 134 -30.23 -19.24 0.38
C ALA A 134 -30.71 -17.89 -0.15
N ASP A 135 -30.01 -16.80 0.21
CA ASP A 135 -30.30 -15.46 -0.29
C ASP A 135 -30.02 -15.28 -1.79
N LEU A 136 -29.03 -16.04 -2.33
CA LEU A 136 -28.75 -16.08 -3.76
C LEU A 136 -29.90 -16.63 -4.62
N GLN A 137 -30.84 -17.39 -4.07
CA GLN A 137 -32.03 -17.86 -4.80
C GLN A 137 -33.06 -16.73 -5.01
N ILE A 138 -32.92 -15.64 -4.29
CA ILE A 138 -33.78 -14.47 -4.41
C ILE A 138 -33.17 -13.54 -5.46
N LYS A 139 -33.92 -13.19 -6.49
CA LYS A 139 -33.51 -12.26 -7.55
C LYS A 139 -33.12 -10.89 -6.98
N PRO A 140 -32.28 -10.12 -7.66
CA PRO A 140 -31.96 -8.75 -7.28
C PRO A 140 -33.21 -7.90 -7.08
N TYR A 141 -33.14 -6.98 -6.14
CA TYR A 141 -34.27 -6.10 -5.77
C TYR A 141 -34.43 -4.93 -6.75
N SER A 142 -33.34 -4.25 -7.07
CA SER A 142 -33.36 -3.00 -7.84
C SER A 142 -32.67 -3.08 -9.20
N ASN A 143 -31.69 -3.92 -9.37
CA ASN A 143 -30.82 -3.91 -10.56
C ASN A 143 -30.64 -5.29 -11.20
N ALA A 144 -29.90 -5.34 -12.32
CA ALA A 144 -29.71 -6.58 -13.07
C ALA A 144 -28.81 -7.60 -12.34
N ARG A 145 -28.04 -7.19 -11.34
CA ARG A 145 -27.05 -8.05 -10.68
C ARG A 145 -27.14 -7.99 -9.16
N LYS A 146 -26.71 -9.06 -8.50
CA LYS A 146 -26.59 -9.18 -7.05
C LYS A 146 -25.14 -9.50 -6.71
N VAL A 147 -24.49 -8.63 -5.93
CA VAL A 147 -23.05 -8.68 -5.66
C VAL A 147 -22.81 -9.09 -4.22
N TYR A 148 -22.03 -10.15 -4.02
CA TYR A 148 -21.59 -10.59 -2.70
C TYR A 148 -20.11 -10.31 -2.53
N ILE A 149 -19.77 -9.55 -1.49
CA ILE A 149 -18.37 -9.28 -1.11
C ILE A 149 -18.06 -10.09 0.14
N ILE A 150 -17.06 -10.97 0.05
CA ILE A 150 -16.58 -11.79 1.17
C ILE A 150 -15.19 -11.27 1.55
N PRO A 151 -15.09 -10.36 2.54
CA PRO A 151 -13.79 -9.90 3.03
C PRO A 151 -13.10 -11.01 3.82
N ASP A 152 -11.76 -10.92 3.90
CA ASP A 152 -10.90 -11.88 4.59
C ASP A 152 -11.22 -13.36 4.22
N ALA A 153 -11.44 -13.60 2.93
CA ALA A 153 -11.91 -14.90 2.42
C ALA A 153 -10.90 -16.04 2.65
N GLU A 154 -9.65 -15.74 2.98
CA GLU A 154 -8.67 -16.74 3.46
C GLU A 154 -9.09 -17.39 4.79
N LYS A 155 -10.05 -16.81 5.53
CA LYS A 155 -10.62 -17.36 6.76
C LYS A 155 -11.76 -18.35 6.52
N LEU A 156 -12.15 -18.60 5.26
CA LEU A 156 -13.14 -19.62 4.92
C LEU A 156 -12.66 -21.00 5.35
N THR A 157 -13.45 -21.66 6.22
CA THR A 157 -13.17 -23.07 6.56
C THR A 157 -13.27 -23.95 5.31
N ILE A 158 -12.61 -25.11 5.32
CA ILE A 158 -12.69 -26.09 4.21
C ILE A 158 -14.15 -26.45 3.89
N GLN A 159 -14.98 -26.61 4.92
CA GLN A 159 -16.41 -26.89 4.76
C GLN A 159 -17.16 -25.72 4.10
N ALA A 160 -16.79 -24.45 4.45
CA ALA A 160 -17.35 -23.26 3.84
C ALA A 160 -16.96 -23.16 2.36
N GLN A 161 -15.68 -23.40 2.05
CA GLN A 161 -15.18 -23.43 0.66
C GLN A 161 -15.91 -24.49 -0.17
N ASN A 162 -16.06 -25.72 0.36
CA ASN A 162 -16.81 -26.79 -0.32
C ASN A 162 -18.30 -26.43 -0.52
N ALA A 163 -18.91 -25.73 0.43
CA ALA A 163 -20.29 -25.26 0.26
C ALA A 163 -20.42 -24.17 -0.82
N LEU A 164 -19.36 -23.36 -1.01
CA LEU A 164 -19.31 -22.30 -2.02
C LEU A 164 -19.16 -22.89 -3.44
N LEU A 165 -18.46 -24.04 -3.60
CA LEU A 165 -18.23 -24.69 -4.90
C LEU A 165 -19.52 -24.90 -5.69
N LYS A 166 -20.61 -25.34 -5.04
CA LYS A 166 -21.90 -25.55 -5.71
C LYS A 166 -22.44 -24.28 -6.38
N THR A 167 -22.19 -23.11 -5.77
CA THR A 167 -22.59 -21.81 -6.34
C THR A 167 -21.64 -21.38 -7.46
N LEU A 168 -20.38 -21.72 -7.35
CA LEU A 168 -19.39 -21.39 -8.38
C LEU A 168 -19.52 -22.26 -9.63
N GLU A 169 -20.08 -23.48 -9.51
CA GLU A 169 -20.33 -24.40 -10.62
C GLU A 169 -21.60 -24.06 -11.39
N GLU A 170 -22.64 -23.68 -10.67
CA GLU A 170 -23.95 -23.35 -11.23
C GLU A 170 -24.42 -21.98 -10.68
N PRO A 171 -23.75 -20.88 -11.05
CA PRO A 171 -24.08 -19.56 -10.55
C PRO A 171 -25.35 -19.04 -11.23
N PRO A 172 -26.28 -18.40 -10.50
CA PRO A 172 -27.33 -17.61 -11.12
C PRO A 172 -26.73 -16.52 -12.03
N GLU A 173 -27.32 -16.26 -13.19
CA GLU A 173 -26.80 -15.30 -14.19
C GLU A 173 -26.60 -13.88 -13.64
N TYR A 174 -27.37 -13.51 -12.62
CA TYR A 174 -27.30 -12.21 -11.96
C TYR A 174 -26.26 -12.16 -10.84
N ALA A 175 -25.69 -13.28 -10.41
CA ALA A 175 -24.83 -13.34 -9.25
C ALA A 175 -23.36 -12.95 -9.58
N VAL A 176 -22.77 -12.12 -8.74
CA VAL A 176 -21.32 -11.83 -8.77
C VAL A 176 -20.76 -11.98 -7.36
N ILE A 177 -19.74 -12.82 -7.20
CA ILE A 177 -19.10 -13.09 -5.92
C ILE A 177 -17.68 -12.52 -5.97
N ILE A 178 -17.34 -11.67 -5.01
CA ILE A 178 -16.01 -11.05 -4.89
C ILE A 178 -15.36 -11.51 -3.57
N LEU A 179 -14.38 -12.38 -3.67
CA LEU A 179 -13.56 -12.83 -2.54
C LEU A 179 -12.38 -11.88 -2.37
N ILE A 180 -12.16 -11.37 -1.15
CA ILE A 180 -11.01 -10.52 -0.83
C ILE A 180 -10.12 -11.27 0.14
N ALA A 181 -8.85 -11.52 -0.24
CA ALA A 181 -7.93 -12.33 0.55
C ALA A 181 -6.52 -11.77 0.59
N ASN A 182 -5.79 -12.02 1.68
CA ASN A 182 -4.37 -11.64 1.80
C ASN A 182 -3.45 -12.47 0.91
N GLY A 183 -3.85 -13.70 0.57
CA GLY A 183 -3.10 -14.60 -0.29
C GLY A 183 -3.97 -15.71 -0.85
N LEU A 184 -3.42 -16.50 -1.76
CA LEU A 184 -4.15 -17.58 -2.46
C LEU A 184 -3.97 -18.94 -1.79
N SER A 185 -2.99 -19.12 -0.91
CA SER A 185 -2.61 -20.41 -0.30
C SER A 185 -3.69 -21.05 0.57
N ALA A 186 -4.62 -20.25 1.09
CA ALA A 186 -5.74 -20.74 1.90
C ALA A 186 -6.90 -21.31 1.09
N PHE A 187 -6.91 -21.11 -0.24
CA PHE A 187 -7.99 -21.59 -1.09
C PHE A 187 -7.73 -22.97 -1.66
N LEU A 188 -8.80 -23.76 -1.77
CA LEU A 188 -8.78 -25.01 -2.49
C LEU A 188 -8.52 -24.76 -3.98
N PRO A 189 -7.74 -25.62 -4.67
CA PRO A 189 -7.51 -25.51 -6.12
C PRO A 189 -8.82 -25.48 -6.94
N THR A 190 -9.87 -26.14 -6.44
CA THR A 190 -11.20 -26.15 -7.05
C THR A 190 -11.92 -24.79 -6.99
N ILE A 191 -11.64 -23.95 -6.00
CA ILE A 191 -12.10 -22.56 -5.93
C ILE A 191 -11.32 -21.71 -6.94
N LEU A 192 -9.98 -21.82 -6.91
CA LEU A 192 -9.10 -21.02 -7.78
C LEU A 192 -9.39 -21.26 -9.26
N SER A 193 -9.72 -22.48 -9.67
CA SER A 193 -10.03 -22.82 -11.07
C SER A 193 -11.36 -22.25 -11.58
N ARG A 194 -12.24 -21.76 -10.68
CA ARG A 194 -13.57 -21.22 -11.02
C ARG A 194 -13.70 -19.73 -10.81
N CYS A 195 -12.65 -19.09 -10.33
CA CYS A 195 -12.62 -17.64 -10.07
C CYS A 195 -11.61 -16.93 -10.97
N VAL A 196 -11.92 -15.71 -11.35
CA VAL A 196 -10.93 -14.80 -11.95
C VAL A 196 -10.06 -14.25 -10.82
N VAL A 197 -8.77 -14.60 -10.83
CA VAL A 197 -7.82 -14.15 -9.81
C VAL A 197 -7.17 -12.84 -10.25
N LEU A 198 -7.37 -11.79 -9.46
CA LEU A 198 -6.82 -10.46 -9.64
C LEU A 198 -5.90 -10.13 -8.46
N GLN A 199 -4.60 -10.17 -8.71
CA GLN A 199 -3.61 -9.96 -7.66
C GLN A 199 -3.08 -8.52 -7.68
N THR A 200 -3.18 -7.81 -6.55
CA THR A 200 -2.59 -6.48 -6.40
C THR A 200 -1.07 -6.57 -6.40
N ARG A 201 -0.45 -5.51 -6.92
CA ARG A 201 1.00 -5.37 -6.97
C ARG A 201 1.45 -4.20 -6.11
N ALA A 202 2.71 -4.25 -5.69
CA ALA A 202 3.34 -3.11 -5.04
C ALA A 202 3.31 -1.88 -5.96
N VAL A 203 2.99 -0.73 -5.39
CA VAL A 203 2.90 0.55 -6.09
C VAL A 203 4.25 1.27 -5.97
N GLU A 204 4.67 1.96 -7.01
CA GLU A 204 5.89 2.76 -7.00
C GLU A 204 5.84 3.86 -5.93
N GLU A 205 6.96 4.07 -5.22
CA GLU A 205 7.09 5.07 -4.15
C GLU A 205 6.62 6.46 -4.58
N ALA A 206 7.02 6.90 -5.78
CA ALA A 206 6.60 8.19 -6.32
C ALA A 206 5.09 8.32 -6.58
N GLN A 207 4.41 7.22 -6.89
CA GLN A 207 2.94 7.23 -7.06
C GLN A 207 2.25 7.30 -5.69
N ILE A 208 2.79 6.60 -4.68
CA ILE A 208 2.28 6.67 -3.31
C ILE A 208 2.51 8.07 -2.73
N ALA A 209 3.68 8.68 -2.95
CA ALA A 209 3.95 10.05 -2.48
C ALA A 209 2.95 11.06 -3.07
N ARG A 210 2.71 11.02 -4.39
CA ARG A 210 1.68 11.88 -5.03
C ARG A 210 0.27 11.61 -4.50
N PHE A 211 -0.04 10.36 -4.19
CA PHE A 211 -1.32 10.01 -3.57
C PHE A 211 -1.45 10.64 -2.18
N LEU A 212 -0.41 10.55 -1.33
CA LEU A 212 -0.40 11.16 0.00
C LEU A 212 -0.49 12.67 -0.06
N GLN A 213 0.22 13.33 -1.00
CA GLN A 213 0.12 14.77 -1.24
C GLN A 213 -1.32 15.19 -1.53
N ARG A 214 -2.01 14.45 -2.41
CA ARG A 214 -3.40 14.74 -2.77
C ARG A 214 -4.38 14.48 -1.62
N GLU A 215 -4.22 13.38 -0.88
CA GLU A 215 -5.14 12.97 0.19
C GLU A 215 -4.99 13.79 1.48
N LYS A 216 -3.78 14.30 1.74
CA LYS A 216 -3.42 14.98 3.00
C LYS A 216 -2.96 16.43 2.80
N GLU A 217 -2.92 16.92 1.56
CA GLU A 217 -2.45 18.28 1.20
C GLU A 217 -1.01 18.56 1.69
N LEU A 218 -0.12 17.57 1.58
CA LEU A 218 1.24 17.62 2.12
C LEU A 218 2.27 18.09 1.08
N PRO A 219 3.40 18.69 1.53
CA PRO A 219 4.57 18.91 0.69
C PRO A 219 5.17 17.56 0.21
N GLU A 220 5.94 17.60 -0.88
CA GLU A 220 6.49 16.39 -1.51
C GLU A 220 7.46 15.62 -0.60
N ASP A 221 8.32 16.32 0.10
CA ASP A 221 9.30 15.79 1.05
C ASP A 221 8.64 15.01 2.21
N GLN A 222 7.59 15.57 2.80
CA GLN A 222 6.85 14.93 3.88
C GLN A 222 6.09 13.67 3.41
N ALA A 223 5.65 13.62 2.16
CA ALA A 223 4.95 12.48 1.59
C ALA A 223 5.91 11.32 1.20
N MET A 224 7.18 11.63 0.91
CA MET A 224 8.12 10.64 0.37
C MET A 224 8.58 9.61 1.42
N ILE A 225 8.75 10.03 2.68
CA ILE A 225 9.18 9.14 3.77
C ILE A 225 8.17 8.02 4.00
N PRO A 226 6.89 8.29 4.33
CA PRO A 226 5.91 7.24 4.53
C PRO A 226 5.65 6.41 3.26
N ALA A 227 5.74 7.02 2.07
CA ALA A 227 5.61 6.29 0.81
C ALA A 227 6.68 5.20 0.66
N ARG A 228 7.90 5.48 1.08
CA ARG A 228 9.03 4.55 1.04
C ARG A 228 8.91 3.45 2.08
N PHE A 229 8.58 3.82 3.33
CA PHE A 229 8.37 2.85 4.41
C PHE A 229 7.20 1.91 4.16
N ALA A 230 6.23 2.32 3.37
CA ALA A 230 5.07 1.53 3.04
C ALA A 230 5.36 0.32 2.13
N GLY A 231 6.56 0.17 1.58
CA GLY A 231 6.94 -0.97 0.75
C GLY A 231 6.03 -1.22 -0.46
N GLY A 232 5.50 -0.14 -1.04
CA GLY A 232 4.56 -0.24 -2.17
C GLY A 232 3.09 -0.40 -1.76
N ASN A 233 2.75 -0.20 -0.48
CA ASN A 233 1.40 -0.35 0.05
C ASN A 233 0.78 1.01 0.41
N PRO A 234 -0.19 1.54 -0.38
CA PRO A 234 -0.77 2.87 -0.13
C PRO A 234 -1.50 3.01 1.21
N GLY A 235 -2.15 1.94 1.67
CA GLY A 235 -2.85 1.95 2.95
C GLY A 235 -1.90 1.99 4.13
N GLN A 236 -0.77 1.29 4.04
CA GLN A 236 0.28 1.36 5.04
C GLN A 236 0.90 2.77 5.08
N ALA A 237 1.10 3.40 3.93
CA ALA A 237 1.58 4.77 3.87
C ALA A 237 0.66 5.76 4.59
N LEU A 238 -0.67 5.61 4.43
CA LEU A 238 -1.66 6.42 5.14
C LEU A 238 -1.62 6.18 6.66
N LEU A 239 -1.42 4.93 7.10
CA LEU A 239 -1.31 4.60 8.53
C LEU A 239 -0.07 5.25 9.16
N LEU A 240 1.07 5.19 8.47
CA LEU A 240 2.32 5.81 8.93
C LEU A 240 2.19 7.34 9.05
N MET A 241 1.43 7.97 8.16
CA MET A 241 1.17 9.42 8.23
C MET A 241 0.39 9.84 9.48
N ASP A 242 -0.50 8.98 9.96
CA ASP A 242 -1.33 9.25 11.15
C ASP A 242 -0.67 8.73 12.45
N ASP A 243 0.50 8.07 12.36
CA ASP A 243 1.28 7.53 13.49
C ASP A 243 2.22 8.61 14.05
N LYS A 244 1.80 9.25 15.15
CA LYS A 244 2.59 10.28 15.82
C LYS A 244 3.93 9.78 16.32
N GLU A 245 3.98 8.55 16.85
CA GLU A 245 5.22 7.96 17.37
C GLU A 245 6.22 7.71 16.24
N PHE A 246 5.75 7.35 15.05
CA PHE A 246 6.60 7.23 13.85
C PHE A 246 7.21 8.57 13.45
N LEU A 247 6.41 9.65 13.46
CA LEU A 247 6.89 10.99 13.12
C LEU A 247 7.89 11.51 14.15
N GLU A 248 7.62 11.35 15.44
CA GLU A 248 8.53 11.72 16.54
C GLU A 248 9.85 10.91 16.47
N LEU A 249 9.77 9.63 16.16
CA LEU A 249 10.96 8.77 15.97
C LEU A 249 11.79 9.24 14.77
N ARG A 250 11.14 9.59 13.66
CA ARG A 250 11.79 10.18 12.49
C ARG A 250 12.61 11.41 12.90
N ASP A 251 11.93 12.39 13.52
CA ASP A 251 12.53 13.68 13.86
C ASP A 251 13.72 13.48 14.82
N ARG A 252 13.55 12.67 15.86
CA ARG A 252 14.63 12.33 16.80
C ARG A 252 15.80 11.64 16.14
N THR A 253 15.55 10.71 15.18
CA THR A 253 16.60 9.99 14.49
C THR A 253 17.36 10.89 13.52
N VAL A 254 16.65 11.73 12.78
CA VAL A 254 17.25 12.68 11.82
C VAL A 254 18.09 13.72 12.55
N ASP A 255 17.60 14.30 13.64
CA ASP A 255 18.36 15.24 14.48
C ASP A 255 19.64 14.60 15.03
N PHE A 256 19.54 13.38 15.55
CA PHE A 256 20.71 12.62 16.01
C PHE A 256 21.73 12.40 14.88
N LEU A 257 21.29 12.00 13.68
CA LEU A 257 22.19 11.78 12.53
C LEU A 257 22.87 13.06 12.05
N ALA A 258 22.14 14.18 12.04
CA ALA A 258 22.66 15.49 11.68
C ALA A 258 23.85 15.90 12.60
N HIS A 259 23.79 15.50 13.87
CA HIS A 259 24.79 15.85 14.87
C HIS A 259 25.78 14.70 15.21
N LEU A 260 25.67 13.54 14.58
CA LEU A 260 26.46 12.34 14.89
C LEU A 260 27.98 12.54 14.81
N SER A 261 28.45 13.36 13.86
CA SER A 261 29.88 13.68 13.72
C SER A 261 30.49 14.32 14.98
N ARG A 262 29.68 15.04 15.74
CA ARG A 262 30.06 15.82 16.95
C ARG A 262 29.67 15.11 18.25
N SER A 263 28.77 14.11 18.19
CA SER A 263 28.28 13.40 19.36
C SER A 263 29.40 12.67 20.11
N ASP A 264 29.31 12.59 21.43
CA ASP A 264 30.19 11.78 22.26
C ASP A 264 29.68 10.34 22.43
N ALA A 265 30.37 9.51 23.20
CA ALA A 265 29.98 8.13 23.40
C ALA A 265 28.74 8.00 24.28
N VAL A 266 28.51 8.95 25.21
CA VAL A 266 27.37 8.94 26.12
C VAL A 266 26.10 9.23 25.34
N GLN A 267 26.10 10.28 24.50
CA GLN A 267 24.97 10.64 23.65
C GLN A 267 24.58 9.50 22.68
N ILE A 268 25.58 8.79 22.13
CA ILE A 268 25.33 7.61 21.29
C ILE A 268 24.69 6.48 22.09
N SER A 269 25.19 6.21 23.29
CA SER A 269 24.63 5.17 24.15
C SER A 269 23.20 5.49 24.61
N GLU A 270 22.93 6.75 24.99
CA GLU A 270 21.60 7.23 25.36
C GLU A 270 20.62 7.10 24.19
N PHE A 271 21.00 7.55 23.00
CA PHE A 271 20.16 7.38 21.82
C PHE A 271 19.84 5.91 21.53
N SER A 272 20.89 5.05 21.57
CA SER A 272 20.77 3.62 21.24
C SER A 272 19.89 2.87 22.24
N SER A 273 20.00 3.15 23.55
CA SER A 273 19.19 2.55 24.60
C SER A 273 17.73 3.07 24.60
N GLY A 274 17.49 4.26 24.05
CA GLY A 274 16.17 4.85 23.92
C GLY A 274 15.38 4.38 22.69
N ILE A 275 15.88 3.41 21.90
CA ILE A 275 15.18 2.85 20.75
C ILE A 275 14.21 1.77 21.19
N ASP A 276 12.91 1.98 20.96
CA ASP A 276 11.88 0.99 21.24
C ASP A 276 12.11 -0.32 20.47
N ALA A 277 11.87 -1.46 21.13
CA ALA A 277 12.07 -2.79 20.56
C ALA A 277 11.23 -3.04 19.29
N GLY A 278 10.03 -2.48 19.23
CA GLY A 278 9.11 -2.60 18.10
C GLY A 278 9.48 -1.71 16.91
N ARG A 279 10.34 -0.70 17.10
CA ARG A 279 10.64 0.32 16.11
C ARG A 279 12.07 0.30 15.55
N ARG A 280 12.81 -0.75 15.83
CA ARG A 280 14.24 -0.91 15.45
C ARG A 280 14.46 -0.91 13.94
N ASP A 281 13.58 -1.57 13.20
CA ASP A 281 13.67 -1.61 11.73
C ASP A 281 13.37 -0.23 11.11
N GLU A 282 12.52 0.57 11.75
CA GLU A 282 12.24 1.96 11.34
C GLU A 282 13.49 2.82 11.51
N VAL A 283 14.17 2.75 12.66
CA VAL A 283 15.42 3.49 12.90
C VAL A 283 16.49 3.12 11.88
N LEU A 284 16.72 1.81 11.63
CA LEU A 284 17.66 1.37 10.61
C LEU A 284 17.34 1.92 9.23
N SER A 285 16.06 1.95 8.88
CA SER A 285 15.60 2.47 7.60
C SER A 285 15.82 3.98 7.48
N PHE A 286 15.62 4.75 8.57
CA PHE A 286 15.96 6.19 8.60
C PHE A 286 17.46 6.41 8.43
N VAL A 287 18.30 5.62 9.12
CA VAL A 287 19.77 5.69 8.99
C VAL A 287 20.19 5.40 7.54
N LEU A 288 19.63 4.35 6.93
CA LEU A 288 19.94 3.99 5.54
C LEU A 288 19.52 5.09 4.56
N MET A 289 18.32 5.66 4.73
CA MET A 289 17.84 6.77 3.89
C MET A 289 18.68 8.02 4.03
N TRP A 290 19.13 8.35 5.24
CA TRP A 290 20.01 9.49 5.48
C TRP A 290 21.33 9.34 4.70
N PHE A 291 22.02 8.22 4.82
CA PHE A 291 23.29 8.01 4.12
C PHE A 291 23.12 7.79 2.61
N ARG A 292 21.96 7.31 2.16
CA ARG A 292 21.61 7.35 0.74
C ARG A 292 21.53 8.80 0.23
N ASP A 293 20.89 9.70 0.95
CA ASP A 293 20.78 11.09 0.55
C ASP A 293 22.14 11.78 0.56
N VAL A 294 23.01 11.50 1.55
CA VAL A 294 24.40 11.97 1.58
C VAL A 294 25.16 11.48 0.35
N LEU A 295 25.05 10.19 -0.03
CA LEU A 295 25.67 9.62 -1.21
C LEU A 295 25.13 10.23 -2.50
N LEU A 296 23.83 10.41 -2.59
CA LEU A 296 23.15 10.99 -3.76
C LEU A 296 23.60 12.45 -3.97
N TYR A 297 23.60 13.26 -2.89
CA TYR A 297 24.09 14.62 -2.96
C TYR A 297 25.58 14.68 -3.32
N HIS A 298 26.42 13.83 -2.72
CA HIS A 298 27.84 13.76 -3.04
C HIS A 298 28.09 13.47 -4.53
N SER A 299 27.26 12.61 -5.15
CA SER A 299 27.41 12.22 -6.55
C SER A 299 26.80 13.21 -7.55
N THR A 300 25.69 13.85 -7.21
CA THR A 300 24.91 14.66 -8.16
C THR A 300 24.98 16.15 -7.92
N GLN A 301 25.35 16.59 -6.73
CA GLN A 301 25.29 17.99 -6.24
C GLN A 301 23.90 18.60 -6.43
N ASN A 302 22.85 17.76 -6.44
CA ASN A 302 21.45 18.16 -6.67
C ASN A 302 20.59 17.76 -5.48
N SER A 303 19.85 18.72 -4.94
CA SER A 303 18.94 18.53 -3.80
C SER A 303 17.55 18.03 -4.17
N GLY A 304 17.14 18.12 -5.45
CA GLY A 304 15.76 17.86 -5.88
C GLY A 304 15.27 16.42 -5.70
N ASN A 305 16.18 15.46 -5.46
CA ASN A 305 15.85 14.04 -5.28
C ASN A 305 16.17 13.52 -3.86
N LEU A 306 16.44 14.41 -2.93
CA LEU A 306 16.69 14.05 -1.53
C LEU A 306 15.35 13.82 -0.81
N ILE A 307 15.38 12.92 0.18
CA ILE A 307 14.23 12.64 1.04
C ILE A 307 14.16 13.67 2.16
N PHE A 308 15.31 13.98 2.78
CA PHE A 308 15.42 14.91 3.90
C PHE A 308 15.79 16.33 3.41
N GLN A 309 14.90 16.95 2.63
CA GLN A 309 15.14 18.29 2.06
C GLN A 309 15.19 19.38 3.12
N GLU A 310 14.42 19.25 4.21
CA GLU A 310 14.43 20.19 5.33
C GLU A 310 15.79 20.22 6.04
N ASP A 311 16.52 19.11 6.02
CA ASP A 311 17.81 18.91 6.69
C ASP A 311 19.01 19.00 5.72
N ILE A 312 18.81 19.58 4.53
CA ILE A 312 19.80 19.62 3.45
C ILE A 312 21.15 20.17 3.88
N GLN A 313 21.21 21.16 4.77
CA GLN A 313 22.46 21.74 5.25
C GLN A 313 23.37 20.71 5.94
N TYR A 314 22.78 19.78 6.70
CA TYR A 314 23.50 18.71 7.38
C TYR A 314 23.95 17.61 6.39
N ILE A 315 23.13 17.34 5.37
CA ILE A 315 23.47 16.42 4.29
C ILE A 315 24.66 16.95 3.48
N ILE A 316 24.70 18.26 3.18
CA ILE A 316 25.82 18.92 2.49
C ILE A 316 27.09 18.83 3.35
N GLU A 317 26.98 19.14 4.65
CA GLU A 317 28.12 19.04 5.59
C GLU A 317 28.66 17.60 5.62
N ALA A 318 27.78 16.60 5.76
CA ALA A 318 28.15 15.19 5.77
C ALA A 318 28.80 14.74 4.43
N ALA A 319 28.24 15.15 3.29
CA ALA A 319 28.78 14.84 1.97
C ALA A 319 30.16 15.48 1.74
N GLY A 320 30.42 16.66 2.32
CA GLY A 320 31.75 17.30 2.29
C GLY A 320 32.81 16.57 3.14
N MET A 321 32.38 15.85 4.19
CA MET A 321 33.27 15.11 5.08
C MET A 321 33.51 13.65 4.65
N LEU A 322 32.50 13.04 3.96
CA LEU A 322 32.48 11.63 3.62
C LEU A 322 32.69 11.42 2.12
N GLY A 323 33.81 10.80 1.74
CA GLY A 323 34.00 10.33 0.36
C GLY A 323 33.35 8.97 0.12
N TYR A 324 33.33 8.52 -1.14
CA TYR A 324 32.67 7.27 -1.57
C TYR A 324 33.14 6.04 -0.77
N GLU A 325 34.41 5.92 -0.49
CA GLU A 325 34.98 4.79 0.27
C GLU A 325 34.44 4.73 1.72
N ARG A 326 34.30 5.90 2.37
CA ARG A 326 33.74 5.98 3.72
C ARG A 326 32.27 5.73 3.75
N LEU A 327 31.52 6.25 2.77
CA LEU A 327 30.10 5.98 2.60
C LEU A 327 29.85 4.48 2.35
N GLY A 328 30.67 3.82 1.53
CA GLY A 328 30.61 2.38 1.34
C GLY A 328 30.77 1.60 2.66
N ARG A 329 31.77 1.96 3.48
CA ARG A 329 31.96 1.35 4.81
C ARG A 329 30.78 1.60 5.76
N ILE A 330 30.17 2.77 5.70
CA ILE A 330 28.97 3.08 6.50
C ILE A 330 27.80 2.17 6.09
N LEU A 331 27.57 1.99 4.79
CA LEU A 331 26.52 1.10 4.29
C LEU A 331 26.77 -0.37 4.71
N ASP A 332 28.02 -0.83 4.68
CA ASP A 332 28.40 -2.18 5.16
C ASP A 332 28.14 -2.35 6.67
N GLU A 333 28.38 -1.30 7.48
CA GLU A 333 28.07 -1.35 8.93
C GLU A 333 26.56 -1.37 9.19
N ILE A 334 25.76 -0.63 8.42
CA ILE A 334 24.28 -0.67 8.52
C ILE A 334 23.78 -2.07 8.17
N ASP A 335 24.27 -2.68 7.08
CA ASP A 335 23.88 -4.05 6.70
C ASP A 335 24.30 -5.07 7.77
N THR A 336 25.49 -4.90 8.35
CA THR A 336 25.95 -5.74 9.46
C THR A 336 25.04 -5.59 10.70
N ALA A 337 24.63 -4.38 11.05
CA ALA A 337 23.69 -4.14 12.14
C ALA A 337 22.33 -4.79 11.88
N SER A 338 21.79 -4.66 10.65
CA SER A 338 20.54 -5.30 10.24
C SER A 338 20.60 -6.82 10.44
N ARG A 339 21.67 -7.47 10.00
CA ARG A 339 21.86 -8.92 10.18
C ARG A 339 21.96 -9.34 11.65
N ARG A 340 22.63 -8.56 12.49
CA ARG A 340 22.78 -8.84 13.93
C ARG A 340 21.46 -8.69 14.69
N LEU A 341 20.66 -7.68 14.36
CA LEU A 341 19.32 -7.50 14.96
C LEU A 341 18.40 -8.69 14.71
N ARG A 342 18.51 -9.32 13.54
CA ARG A 342 17.76 -10.56 13.21
C ARG A 342 18.28 -11.79 13.96
N SER A 343 19.46 -11.74 14.55
CA SER A 343 20.14 -12.86 15.23
C SER A 343 20.02 -12.83 16.76
N ASN A 344 18.99 -12.16 17.32
CA ASN A 344 18.74 -12.04 18.77
C ASN A 344 19.91 -11.45 19.58
N VAL A 345 20.76 -10.61 18.97
CA VAL A 345 21.77 -9.84 19.69
C VAL A 345 21.09 -8.65 20.40
N ALA A 346 21.62 -8.23 21.56
CA ALA A 346 21.11 -7.06 22.28
C ALA A 346 21.15 -5.83 21.36
N ALA A 347 19.95 -5.28 21.07
CA ALA A 347 19.80 -4.24 20.03
C ALA A 347 20.52 -2.95 20.39
N ASP A 348 20.48 -2.55 21.66
CA ASP A 348 21.16 -1.35 22.16
C ASP A 348 22.66 -1.40 21.83
N SER A 349 23.30 -2.54 22.07
CA SER A 349 24.71 -2.75 21.72
C SER A 349 24.96 -2.77 20.21
N VAL A 350 24.03 -3.29 19.41
CA VAL A 350 24.14 -3.30 17.96
C VAL A 350 24.09 -1.88 17.41
N PHE A 351 23.15 -1.05 17.84
CA PHE A 351 23.04 0.33 17.44
C PHE A 351 24.21 1.18 17.93
N GLU A 352 24.61 1.02 19.19
CA GLU A 352 25.75 1.74 19.75
C GLU A 352 27.02 1.47 18.96
N ILE A 353 27.35 0.21 18.69
CA ILE A 353 28.53 -0.17 17.89
C ILE A 353 28.42 0.40 16.47
N MET A 354 27.26 0.31 15.83
CA MET A 354 27.02 0.85 14.49
C MET A 354 27.30 2.36 14.47
N PHE A 355 26.68 3.13 15.37
CA PHE A 355 26.87 4.59 15.39
C PHE A 355 28.29 5.01 15.76
N LEU A 356 28.96 4.31 16.68
CA LEU A 356 30.37 4.56 16.98
C LEU A 356 31.25 4.35 15.76
N LYS A 357 31.04 3.31 14.97
CA LYS A 357 31.78 3.03 13.75
C LYS A 357 31.47 4.04 12.66
N ILE A 358 30.20 4.46 12.50
CA ILE A 358 29.82 5.52 11.56
C ILE A 358 30.51 6.83 11.95
N ARG A 359 30.48 7.22 13.23
CA ARG A 359 31.18 8.40 13.71
C ARG A 359 32.68 8.36 13.43
N GLN A 360 33.33 7.22 13.52
CA GLN A 360 34.76 7.07 13.19
C GLN A 360 35.04 7.43 11.72
N GLN A 361 34.12 7.22 10.78
CA GLN A 361 34.31 7.60 9.39
C GLN A 361 34.37 9.14 9.20
N TYR A 362 33.71 9.92 10.04
CA TYR A 362 33.82 11.39 10.05
C TYR A 362 35.17 11.87 10.58
N ARG A 363 35.76 11.15 11.54
CA ARG A 363 37.01 11.58 12.26
C ARG A 363 38.34 11.16 11.59
N ARG A 364 38.33 10.17 10.71
CA ARG A 364 39.55 9.77 9.99
C ARG A 364 39.95 10.88 9.04
N ARG A 365 41.04 11.60 9.37
CA ARG A 365 41.74 12.43 8.40
C ARG A 365 42.27 11.55 7.27
N ALA A 366 42.16 12.04 6.02
CA ALA A 366 42.67 11.37 4.83
C ALA A 366 44.16 11.12 4.92
#